data_18293abe9e764c21cea05e24650a5d6c
#
_entry.id   18293abe9e764c21cea05e24650a5d6c
#
_cell.length_a   1.000
_cell.length_b   1.000
_cell.length_c   1.000
_cell.angle_alpha   90.00
_cell.angle_beta   90.00
_cell.angle_gamma   90.00
#
_symmetry.space_group_name_H-M   'P 1'
#
loop_
_entity.id
_entity.type
_entity.pdbx_description
1 polymer ?
#
loop_
_entity_poly.entity_id
_entity_poly.type
_entity_poly.pdbx_seq_one_letter_code
_entity_poly.pdbx_strand_id
1 'polypeptide(L)'
;LSPHPASAVPHPASAVYEGTIRHRRFEPVEHEFRYPLFLMYLDLAELPHVLDPYPLFSARGRALARFRREDFMGDPARPLDECAREAVEEATGESPSGPVRLLAGLRYFGHSFNPVSLYYCFDPAGERVDAVVADVRNIPWGERHPYVLARGERRGSVLSDEFEKTLHVSPLMGMDQTYSFRAGEPGERLAVQIESRPRETAKNRNYSGSSRSREAPKQFDATLNLRRRELSRRTLTTMLARYPAMSLQVVAKIYAQSLRLKLKGAKYYPHPGATG
;
A
#
# COMPACT_ATOMS: atom_id res chain seq x y z
N LEU A 1 -34.13 -31.47 -23.94
CA LEU A 1 -33.32 -30.27 -24.24
C LEU A 1 -33.30 -29.42 -22.98
N SER A 2 -32.27 -29.62 -22.12
CA SER A 2 -32.01 -28.78 -20.95
C SER A 2 -31.34 -27.47 -21.41
N PRO A 3 -31.74 -26.31 -20.92
CA PRO A 3 -31.07 -25.06 -21.26
C PRO A 3 -29.68 -25.08 -20.68
N HIS A 4 -28.67 -24.87 -21.50
CA HIS A 4 -27.30 -24.56 -21.08
C HIS A 4 -27.33 -23.33 -20.16
N PRO A 5 -26.63 -23.34 -19.01
CA PRO A 5 -26.48 -22.12 -18.24
C PRO A 5 -25.68 -21.14 -19.09
N ALA A 6 -26.24 -19.93 -19.25
CA ALA A 6 -25.58 -18.82 -19.88
C ALA A 6 -24.20 -18.66 -19.25
N SER A 7 -23.17 -18.77 -20.06
CA SER A 7 -21.80 -18.45 -19.69
C SER A 7 -21.79 -17.04 -19.09
N ALA A 8 -21.69 -16.94 -17.79
CA ALA A 8 -21.45 -15.69 -17.11
C ALA A 8 -20.12 -15.16 -17.65
N VAL A 9 -20.16 -14.02 -18.36
CA VAL A 9 -18.96 -13.30 -18.73
C VAL A 9 -18.20 -13.06 -17.42
N PRO A 10 -16.96 -13.57 -17.24
CA PRO A 10 -16.25 -13.37 -16.00
C PRO A 10 -16.10 -11.86 -15.78
N HIS A 11 -16.63 -11.35 -14.69
CA HIS A 11 -16.39 -9.96 -14.31
C HIS A 11 -14.89 -9.79 -14.19
N PRO A 12 -14.29 -8.71 -14.73
CA PRO A 12 -12.85 -8.49 -14.65
C PRO A 12 -12.40 -8.53 -13.19
N ALA A 13 -11.26 -9.15 -12.92
CA ALA A 13 -10.70 -9.21 -11.59
C ALA A 13 -10.35 -7.81 -11.08
N SER A 14 -10.04 -6.90 -12.01
CA SER A 14 -9.78 -5.48 -11.75
C SER A 14 -11.02 -4.75 -11.23
N ALA A 15 -10.79 -3.80 -10.33
CA ALA A 15 -11.82 -3.03 -9.64
C ALA A 15 -11.31 -1.65 -9.20
N VAL A 16 -12.19 -0.86 -8.61
CA VAL A 16 -11.84 0.35 -7.85
C VAL A 16 -12.10 0.08 -6.38
N TYR A 17 -11.21 0.52 -5.50
CA TYR A 17 -11.44 0.54 -4.07
C TYR A 17 -11.54 1.98 -3.57
N GLU A 18 -12.67 2.33 -2.97
CA GLU A 18 -12.95 3.65 -2.40
C GLU A 18 -13.03 3.56 -0.88
N GLY A 19 -12.45 4.54 -0.17
CA GLY A 19 -12.55 4.55 1.28
C GLY A 19 -11.74 5.63 1.94
N THR A 20 -11.09 5.31 3.05
CA THR A 20 -10.33 6.26 3.85
C THR A 20 -9.01 5.68 4.32
N ILE A 21 -7.99 6.52 4.39
CA ILE A 21 -6.79 6.27 5.16
C ILE A 21 -6.79 7.12 6.42
N ARG A 22 -6.52 6.50 7.56
CA ARG A 22 -6.32 7.15 8.83
C ARG A 22 -4.86 7.01 9.23
N HIS A 23 -4.25 8.11 9.67
CA HIS A 23 -2.94 8.14 10.31
C HIS A 23 -3.11 8.59 11.75
N ARG A 24 -2.52 7.87 12.68
CA ARG A 24 -2.54 8.21 14.09
C ARG A 24 -1.14 8.08 14.69
N ARG A 25 -0.67 9.16 15.26
CA ARG A 25 0.55 9.23 16.06
C ARG A 25 0.14 9.27 17.52
N PHE A 26 0.80 8.48 18.35
CA PHE A 26 0.58 8.42 19.79
C PHE A 26 1.68 9.17 20.55
N GLU A 27 2.93 9.05 20.10
CA GLU A 27 4.11 9.61 20.74
C GLU A 27 5.04 10.29 19.72
N PRO A 28 5.84 11.28 20.17
CA PRO A 28 5.81 12.01 21.44
C PRO A 28 4.68 13.04 21.52
N VAL A 29 3.97 13.28 20.41
CA VAL A 29 2.85 14.22 20.29
C VAL A 29 1.69 13.52 19.64
N GLU A 30 0.56 13.47 20.35
CA GLU A 30 -0.65 12.85 19.82
C GLU A 30 -1.22 13.66 18.64
N HIS A 31 -1.49 12.96 17.54
CA HIS A 31 -2.02 13.57 16.33
C HIS A 31 -2.71 12.55 15.43
N GLU A 32 -3.96 12.83 15.07
CA GLU A 32 -4.74 12.00 14.16
C GLU A 32 -5.27 12.83 12.98
N PHE A 33 -5.27 12.19 11.79
CA PHE A 33 -5.97 12.71 10.64
C PHE A 33 -6.47 11.58 9.73
N ARG A 34 -7.51 11.88 8.96
CA ARG A 34 -8.14 10.95 8.04
C ARG A 34 -8.40 11.64 6.71
N TYR A 35 -8.12 10.90 5.62
CA TYR A 35 -8.40 11.36 4.26
C TYR A 35 -9.24 10.34 3.50
N PRO A 36 -10.26 10.77 2.76
CA PRO A 36 -10.90 9.94 1.77
C PRO A 36 -10.00 9.79 0.54
N LEU A 37 -10.02 8.61 -0.08
CA LEU A 37 -9.27 8.31 -1.28
C LEU A 37 -9.92 7.18 -2.07
N PHE A 38 -9.43 6.97 -3.28
CA PHE A 38 -9.67 5.74 -4.02
C PHE A 38 -8.35 5.20 -4.58
N LEU A 39 -8.29 3.88 -4.76
CA LEU A 39 -7.17 3.16 -5.36
C LEU A 39 -7.70 2.27 -6.48
N MET A 40 -6.87 2.08 -7.50
CA MET A 40 -7.15 1.08 -8.52
C MET A 40 -6.66 -0.29 -8.03
N TYR A 41 -7.46 -1.29 -8.25
CA TYR A 41 -7.11 -2.69 -8.05
C TYR A 41 -7.07 -3.33 -9.43
N LEU A 42 -5.88 -3.64 -9.91
CA LEU A 42 -5.64 -4.06 -11.29
C LEU A 42 -5.00 -5.45 -11.30
N ASP A 43 -5.63 -6.39 -11.97
CA ASP A 43 -4.97 -7.62 -12.34
C ASP A 43 -3.91 -7.30 -13.40
N LEU A 44 -2.65 -7.63 -13.12
CA LEU A 44 -1.55 -7.26 -14.00
C LEU A 44 -1.59 -7.99 -15.34
N ALA A 45 -2.25 -9.16 -15.41
CA ALA A 45 -2.49 -9.86 -16.66
C ALA A 45 -3.55 -9.18 -17.55
N GLU A 46 -4.49 -8.39 -16.96
CA GLU A 46 -5.48 -7.62 -17.71
C GLU A 46 -4.90 -6.32 -18.30
N LEU A 47 -3.73 -5.85 -17.79
CA LEU A 47 -3.04 -4.68 -18.34
C LEU A 47 -2.35 -5.04 -19.67
N PRO A 48 -2.28 -4.08 -20.63
CA PRO A 48 -2.79 -2.71 -20.57
C PRO A 48 -4.26 -2.57 -20.98
N HIS A 49 -4.92 -3.64 -21.38
CA HIS A 49 -6.22 -3.63 -22.06
C HIS A 49 -7.40 -3.24 -21.17
N VAL A 50 -7.35 -3.56 -19.89
CA VAL A 50 -8.44 -3.31 -18.94
C VAL A 50 -8.83 -1.83 -18.84
N LEU A 51 -7.93 -0.91 -19.18
CA LEU A 51 -8.20 0.53 -19.18
C LEU A 51 -8.66 1.08 -20.54
N ASP A 52 -8.52 0.33 -21.63
CA ASP A 52 -8.84 0.80 -22.99
C ASP A 52 -10.32 1.26 -23.16
N PRO A 53 -11.34 0.67 -22.49
CA PRO A 53 -12.74 1.13 -22.60
C PRO A 53 -13.01 2.49 -21.93
N TYR A 54 -12.04 3.06 -21.19
CA TYR A 54 -12.25 4.23 -20.33
C TYR A 54 -11.45 5.44 -20.82
N PRO A 55 -12.06 6.41 -21.55
CA PRO A 55 -11.32 7.49 -22.24
C PRO A 55 -10.46 8.38 -21.35
N LEU A 56 -10.81 8.49 -20.05
CA LEU A 56 -10.07 9.30 -19.08
C LEU A 56 -8.92 8.54 -18.40
N PHE A 57 -8.82 7.23 -18.67
CA PHE A 57 -7.81 6.33 -18.11
C PHE A 57 -6.99 5.69 -19.23
N SER A 58 -5.71 5.45 -19.00
CA SER A 58 -4.86 4.75 -19.98
C SER A 58 -3.66 4.08 -19.31
N ALA A 59 -3.28 2.92 -19.83
CA ALA A 59 -2.00 2.29 -19.54
C ALA A 59 -0.99 2.47 -20.69
N ARG A 60 -1.39 3.04 -21.84
CA ARG A 60 -0.56 3.15 -23.05
C ARG A 60 -0.15 4.58 -23.38
N GLY A 61 -1.04 5.54 -23.21
CA GLY A 61 -0.88 6.90 -23.70
C GLY A 61 -1.19 7.98 -22.66
N ARG A 62 -1.37 9.22 -23.15
CA ARG A 62 -1.76 10.36 -22.32
C ARG A 62 -3.24 10.23 -21.92
N ALA A 63 -3.54 10.40 -20.65
CA ALA A 63 -4.88 10.44 -20.09
C ALA A 63 -4.87 11.24 -18.78
N LEU A 64 -6.05 11.60 -18.25
CA LEU A 64 -6.17 12.27 -16.95
C LEU A 64 -5.70 11.36 -15.81
N ALA A 65 -6.01 10.07 -15.89
CA ALA A 65 -5.50 9.03 -15.00
C ALA A 65 -4.66 8.03 -15.81
N ARG A 66 -3.42 7.83 -15.42
CA ARG A 66 -2.50 7.03 -16.21
C ARG A 66 -1.75 6.02 -15.36
N PHE A 67 -1.77 4.76 -15.78
CA PHE A 67 -0.80 3.78 -15.33
C PHE A 67 0.52 4.03 -16.09
N ARG A 68 1.62 4.17 -15.37
CA ARG A 68 2.97 4.24 -15.94
C ARG A 68 3.85 3.24 -15.24
N ARG A 69 4.51 2.37 -16.01
CA ARG A 69 5.36 1.31 -15.47
C ARG A 69 6.45 1.87 -14.53
N GLU A 70 7.01 3.02 -14.85
CA GLU A 70 8.10 3.67 -14.10
C GLU A 70 7.66 4.20 -12.73
N ASP A 71 6.35 4.31 -12.49
CA ASP A 71 5.83 4.75 -11.18
C ASP A 71 5.87 3.62 -10.13
N PHE A 72 6.12 2.36 -10.56
CA PHE A 72 6.05 1.14 -9.75
C PHE A 72 7.41 0.49 -9.54
N MET A 73 7.47 -0.58 -8.73
CA MET A 73 8.70 -1.27 -8.34
C MET A 73 9.40 -1.96 -9.52
N GLY A 74 10.68 -2.28 -9.31
CA GLY A 74 11.52 -3.03 -10.23
C GLY A 74 11.95 -2.24 -11.46
N ASP A 75 12.63 -2.92 -12.38
CA ASP A 75 13.09 -2.34 -13.65
C ASP A 75 11.88 -2.04 -14.55
N PRO A 76 11.70 -0.78 -15.02
CA PRO A 76 10.61 -0.43 -15.92
C PRO A 76 10.59 -1.20 -17.26
N ALA A 77 11.70 -1.77 -17.68
CA ALA A 77 11.77 -2.60 -18.88
C ALA A 77 11.21 -4.02 -18.69
N ARG A 78 11.02 -4.45 -17.44
CA ARG A 78 10.49 -5.77 -17.07
C ARG A 78 9.00 -5.72 -16.76
N PRO A 79 8.23 -6.81 -17.00
CA PRO A 79 6.86 -6.96 -16.54
C PRO A 79 6.76 -6.74 -15.01
N LEU A 80 5.71 -6.04 -14.59
CA LEU A 80 5.57 -5.67 -13.17
C LEU A 80 5.24 -6.86 -12.27
N ASP A 81 4.52 -7.84 -12.78
CA ASP A 81 4.20 -9.08 -12.08
C ASP A 81 5.45 -9.94 -11.85
N GLU A 82 6.38 -9.98 -12.81
CA GLU A 82 7.68 -10.65 -12.64
C GLU A 82 8.49 -10.01 -11.50
N CYS A 83 8.56 -8.68 -11.45
CA CYS A 83 9.26 -7.98 -10.38
C CYS A 83 8.61 -8.23 -8.99
N ALA A 84 7.28 -8.36 -8.94
CA ALA A 84 6.59 -8.68 -7.69
C ALA A 84 6.84 -10.13 -7.26
N ARG A 85 6.87 -11.10 -8.20
CA ARG A 85 7.21 -12.50 -7.95
C ARG A 85 8.65 -12.66 -7.45
N GLU A 86 9.58 -12.00 -8.11
CA GLU A 86 10.99 -11.99 -7.73
C GLU A 86 11.19 -11.48 -6.28
N ALA A 87 10.50 -10.40 -5.88
CA ALA A 87 10.56 -9.92 -4.51
C ALA A 87 10.03 -10.95 -3.49
N VAL A 88 8.99 -11.73 -3.84
CA VAL A 88 8.50 -12.83 -2.99
C VAL A 88 9.52 -13.95 -2.95
N GLU A 89 10.08 -14.35 -4.10
CA GLU A 89 11.07 -15.42 -4.21
C GLU A 89 12.35 -15.10 -3.42
N GLU A 90 12.86 -13.87 -3.51
CA GLU A 90 14.01 -13.41 -2.71
C GLU A 90 13.73 -13.49 -1.21
N ALA A 91 12.51 -13.16 -0.76
CA ALA A 91 12.15 -13.19 0.65
C ALA A 91 11.84 -14.58 1.18
N THR A 92 11.29 -15.49 0.35
CA THR A 92 10.73 -16.78 0.79
C THR A 92 11.49 -18.00 0.28
N GLY A 93 12.16 -17.86 -0.86
CA GLY A 93 12.75 -18.97 -1.64
C GLY A 93 11.76 -19.64 -2.60
N GLU A 94 10.51 -19.14 -2.68
CA GLU A 94 9.46 -19.71 -3.54
C GLU A 94 8.82 -18.60 -4.37
N SER A 95 8.66 -18.84 -5.69
CA SER A 95 8.03 -17.89 -6.60
C SER A 95 6.53 -18.17 -6.73
N PRO A 96 5.65 -17.20 -6.47
CA PRO A 96 4.21 -17.40 -6.63
C PRO A 96 3.84 -17.58 -8.09
N SER A 97 2.96 -18.54 -8.40
CA SER A 97 2.59 -18.90 -9.77
C SER A 97 1.19 -18.43 -10.20
N GLY A 98 0.37 -17.98 -9.26
CA GLY A 98 -0.98 -17.48 -9.52
C GLY A 98 -1.02 -16.03 -10.02
N PRO A 99 -2.19 -15.41 -10.19
CA PRO A 99 -2.34 -14.02 -10.59
C PRO A 99 -1.67 -13.05 -9.62
N VAL A 100 -1.14 -11.94 -10.15
CA VAL A 100 -0.65 -10.81 -9.34
C VAL A 100 -1.56 -9.61 -9.56
N ARG A 101 -2.12 -9.07 -8.47
CA ARG A 101 -3.05 -7.93 -8.53
C ARG A 101 -2.51 -6.75 -7.73
N LEU A 102 -2.46 -5.59 -8.38
CA LEU A 102 -1.90 -4.36 -7.83
C LEU A 102 -3.00 -3.49 -7.21
N LEU A 103 -2.86 -3.10 -5.95
CA LEU A 103 -3.66 -2.05 -5.32
C LEU A 103 -2.80 -0.80 -5.15
N ALA A 104 -3.09 0.26 -5.92
CA ALA A 104 -2.30 1.47 -5.92
C ALA A 104 -3.05 2.69 -6.47
N GLY A 105 -2.55 3.90 -6.17
CA GLY A 105 -2.90 5.10 -6.89
C GLY A 105 -2.24 5.12 -8.28
N LEU A 106 -2.91 5.69 -9.27
CA LEU A 106 -2.33 5.97 -10.57
C LEU A 106 -1.74 7.39 -10.59
N ARG A 107 -1.14 7.74 -11.71
CA ARG A 107 -0.77 9.12 -12.02
C ARG A 107 -2.02 9.90 -12.41
N TYR A 108 -2.44 10.85 -11.60
CA TYR A 108 -3.61 11.71 -11.84
C TYR A 108 -3.16 13.10 -12.24
N PHE A 109 -3.67 13.64 -13.36
CA PHE A 109 -3.35 14.96 -13.87
C PHE A 109 -1.83 15.21 -13.99
N GLY A 110 -1.09 14.19 -14.41
CA GLY A 110 0.37 14.26 -14.57
C GLY A 110 1.19 14.03 -13.28
N HIS A 111 0.55 13.97 -12.11
CA HIS A 111 1.23 13.79 -10.82
C HIS A 111 1.03 12.38 -10.26
N SER A 112 2.13 11.72 -9.88
CA SER A 112 2.12 10.46 -9.16
C SER A 112 2.44 10.71 -7.68
N PHE A 113 1.57 10.22 -6.81
CA PHE A 113 1.80 10.16 -5.38
C PHE A 113 1.31 8.82 -4.85
N ASN A 114 2.22 7.91 -4.69
CA ASN A 114 1.91 6.54 -4.29
C ASN A 114 2.96 6.07 -3.27
N PRO A 115 2.78 6.43 -1.97
CA PRO A 115 3.76 6.10 -0.93
C PRO A 115 3.82 4.61 -0.61
N VAL A 116 2.75 3.85 -0.91
CA VAL A 116 2.69 2.40 -0.76
C VAL A 116 1.88 1.82 -1.91
N SER A 117 2.46 0.86 -2.63
CA SER A 117 1.75 -0.01 -3.58
C SER A 117 1.70 -1.41 -2.98
N LEU A 118 0.54 -2.07 -3.07
CA LEU A 118 0.37 -3.44 -2.58
C LEU A 118 0.17 -4.39 -3.76
N TYR A 119 1.01 -5.41 -3.84
CA TYR A 119 0.91 -6.47 -4.83
C TYR A 119 0.42 -7.73 -4.13
N TYR A 120 -0.77 -8.17 -4.46
CA TYR A 120 -1.38 -9.39 -3.97
C TYR A 120 -1.03 -10.53 -4.92
N CYS A 121 -0.16 -11.43 -4.47
CA CYS A 121 0.22 -12.64 -5.19
C CYS A 121 -0.69 -13.77 -4.75
N PHE A 122 -1.43 -14.34 -5.69
CA PHE A 122 -2.41 -15.38 -5.42
C PHE A 122 -1.84 -16.78 -5.65
N ASP A 123 -2.54 -17.77 -5.13
CA ASP A 123 -2.34 -19.17 -5.47
C ASP A 123 -2.68 -19.44 -6.95
N PRO A 124 -2.30 -20.61 -7.52
CA PRO A 124 -2.55 -20.91 -8.93
C PRO A 124 -4.03 -20.86 -9.33
N ALA A 125 -4.95 -21.11 -8.38
CA ALA A 125 -6.39 -21.03 -8.62
C ALA A 125 -6.90 -19.56 -8.62
N GLY A 126 -6.11 -18.60 -8.12
CA GLY A 126 -6.49 -17.20 -7.99
C GLY A 126 -7.53 -16.93 -6.88
N GLU A 127 -7.67 -17.85 -5.94
CA GLU A 127 -8.68 -17.85 -4.88
C GLU A 127 -8.15 -17.33 -3.55
N ARG A 128 -6.90 -17.68 -3.22
CA ARG A 128 -6.28 -17.32 -1.95
C ARG A 128 -5.02 -16.48 -2.19
N VAL A 129 -4.80 -15.48 -1.35
CA VAL A 129 -3.57 -14.69 -1.37
C VAL A 129 -2.46 -15.47 -0.66
N ASP A 130 -1.39 -15.82 -1.35
CA ASP A 130 -0.22 -16.50 -0.79
C ASP A 130 0.79 -15.51 -0.21
N ALA A 131 0.96 -14.35 -0.86
CA ALA A 131 1.86 -13.30 -0.39
C ALA A 131 1.34 -11.91 -0.73
N VAL A 132 1.77 -10.92 0.05
CA VAL A 132 1.55 -9.49 -0.26
C VAL A 132 2.89 -8.77 -0.23
N VAL A 133 3.25 -8.12 -1.35
CA VAL A 133 4.41 -7.22 -1.40
C VAL A 133 3.92 -5.80 -1.15
N ALA A 134 4.37 -5.20 -0.06
CA ALA A 134 4.14 -3.79 0.24
C ALA A 134 5.37 -2.98 -0.20
N ASP A 135 5.31 -2.45 -1.43
CA ASP A 135 6.35 -1.56 -1.98
C ASP A 135 6.20 -0.17 -1.37
N VAL A 136 7.00 0.11 -0.37
CA VAL A 136 7.02 1.40 0.33
C VAL A 136 8.00 2.34 -0.37
N ARG A 137 7.52 3.52 -0.73
CA ARG A 137 8.34 4.58 -1.34
C ARG A 137 8.52 5.74 -0.39
N ASN A 138 9.77 6.13 -0.18
CA ASN A 138 10.11 7.35 0.52
C ASN A 138 9.98 8.57 -0.42
N ILE A 139 9.02 9.42 -0.18
CA ILE A 139 8.82 10.66 -0.92
C ILE A 139 9.25 11.81 0.01
N PRO A 140 10.18 12.71 -0.37
CA PRO A 140 10.62 13.09 -1.70
C PRO A 140 11.93 12.43 -2.19
N TRP A 141 12.63 11.62 -1.41
CA TRP A 141 13.95 11.09 -1.80
C TRP A 141 13.90 9.99 -2.87
N GLY A 142 12.73 9.35 -3.05
CA GLY A 142 12.51 8.37 -4.11
C GLY A 142 12.99 6.96 -3.82
N GLU A 143 13.59 6.73 -2.64
CA GLU A 143 14.00 5.39 -2.19
C GLU A 143 12.79 4.46 -2.07
N ARG A 144 13.00 3.17 -2.31
CA ARG A 144 11.97 2.12 -2.22
C ARG A 144 12.47 0.93 -1.44
N HIS A 145 11.53 0.25 -0.78
CA HIS A 145 11.79 -1.04 -0.15
C HIS A 145 10.53 -1.91 -0.18
N PRO A 146 10.60 -3.12 -0.74
CA PRO A 146 9.51 -4.09 -0.69
C PRO A 146 9.52 -4.83 0.66
N TYR A 147 8.42 -4.76 1.40
CA TYR A 147 8.17 -5.63 2.55
C TYR A 147 7.26 -6.77 2.09
N VAL A 148 7.67 -8.01 2.31
CA VAL A 148 6.96 -9.20 1.81
C VAL A 148 6.29 -9.94 2.97
N LEU A 149 4.95 -9.88 3.01
CA LEU A 149 4.11 -10.60 3.97
C LEU A 149 3.81 -11.99 3.39
N ALA A 150 4.53 -13.02 3.82
CA ALA A 150 4.35 -14.40 3.35
C ALA A 150 4.64 -15.42 4.44
N ARG A 151 5.59 -15.12 5.34
CA ARG A 151 6.07 -16.03 6.39
C ARG A 151 5.48 -15.76 7.77
N GLY A 152 4.76 -14.66 7.94
CA GLY A 152 4.13 -14.29 9.20
C GLY A 152 2.85 -15.06 9.50
N GLU A 153 2.09 -14.56 10.45
CA GLU A 153 0.84 -15.17 10.86
C GLU A 153 -0.27 -14.92 9.83
N ARG A 154 -1.06 -15.97 9.58
CA ARG A 154 -2.34 -15.87 8.88
C ARG A 154 -3.48 -16.11 9.87
N ARG A 155 -4.42 -15.19 9.92
CA ARG A 155 -5.66 -15.33 10.71
C ARG A 155 -6.87 -15.15 9.78
N GLY A 156 -7.45 -16.26 9.35
CA GLY A 156 -8.51 -16.26 8.33
C GLY A 156 -8.01 -15.66 7.02
N SER A 157 -8.61 -14.56 6.57
CA SER A 157 -8.25 -13.82 5.36
C SER A 157 -7.25 -12.67 5.60
N VAL A 158 -6.52 -12.65 6.71
CA VAL A 158 -5.55 -11.60 7.03
C VAL A 158 -4.15 -12.19 7.15
N LEU A 159 -3.22 -11.67 6.35
CA LEU A 159 -1.79 -11.92 6.49
C LEU A 159 -1.18 -10.85 7.40
N SER A 160 -0.30 -11.25 8.30
CA SER A 160 0.45 -10.31 9.14
C SER A 160 1.90 -10.73 9.27
N ASP A 161 2.79 -9.75 9.27
CA ASP A 161 4.22 -9.95 9.42
C ASP A 161 4.88 -8.75 10.11
N GLU A 162 6.07 -8.96 10.68
CA GLU A 162 6.83 -7.92 11.36
C GLU A 162 8.18 -7.68 10.68
N PHE A 163 8.54 -6.41 10.52
CA PHE A 163 9.74 -5.99 9.81
C PHE A 163 10.51 -4.93 10.58
N GLU A 164 11.82 -4.96 10.50
CA GLU A 164 12.64 -3.82 10.88
C GLU A 164 12.41 -2.67 9.88
N LYS A 165 12.33 -1.45 10.39
CA LYS A 165 12.20 -0.27 9.54
C LYS A 165 13.50 -0.03 8.77
N THR A 166 13.47 -0.17 7.46
CA THR A 166 14.61 0.02 6.55
C THR A 166 14.64 1.38 5.86
N LEU A 167 13.45 2.01 5.68
CA LEU A 167 13.33 3.31 5.01
C LEU A 167 13.04 4.47 5.97
N HIS A 168 13.70 5.59 5.75
CA HIS A 168 13.41 6.86 6.43
C HIS A 168 12.23 7.57 5.76
N VAL A 169 10.99 7.12 6.01
CA VAL A 169 9.77 7.63 5.35
C VAL A 169 9.23 8.93 5.92
N SER A 170 9.73 9.40 7.05
CA SER A 170 9.26 10.61 7.70
C SER A 170 10.35 11.26 8.55
N PRO A 171 10.59 12.58 8.40
CA PRO A 171 11.56 13.30 9.24
C PRO A 171 11.10 13.46 10.70
N LEU A 172 9.91 13.00 11.03
CA LEU A 172 9.34 13.07 12.39
C LEU A 172 9.36 11.70 13.10
N MET A 173 10.03 10.69 12.52
CA MET A 173 10.10 9.33 13.07
C MET A 173 11.49 8.74 12.85
N GLY A 174 12.14 8.30 13.93
CA GLY A 174 13.46 7.68 13.88
C GLY A 174 13.49 6.35 13.13
N MET A 175 14.68 5.79 12.92
CA MET A 175 14.87 4.51 12.22
C MET A 175 14.74 3.29 13.14
N ASP A 176 14.96 3.45 14.44
CA ASP A 176 14.93 2.36 15.42
C ASP A 176 13.50 1.94 15.76
N GLN A 177 12.84 1.32 14.77
CA GLN A 177 11.43 0.95 14.80
C GLN A 177 11.21 -0.45 14.22
N THR A 178 10.19 -1.13 14.72
CA THR A 178 9.61 -2.33 14.12
C THR A 178 8.26 -1.97 13.49
N TYR A 179 8.04 -2.41 12.27
CA TYR A 179 6.75 -2.32 11.60
C TYR A 179 5.99 -3.64 11.73
N SER A 180 4.75 -3.58 12.15
CA SER A 180 3.78 -4.68 12.05
C SER A 180 2.80 -4.36 10.94
N PHE A 181 2.86 -5.16 9.85
CA PHE A 181 1.94 -5.07 8.72
C PHE A 181 0.84 -6.09 8.86
N ARG A 182 -0.41 -5.68 8.55
CA ARG A 182 -1.56 -6.56 8.42
C ARG A 182 -2.30 -6.23 7.13
N ALA A 183 -2.45 -7.19 6.26
CA ALA A 183 -3.15 -7.05 4.99
C ALA A 183 -4.29 -8.06 4.91
N GLY A 184 -5.52 -7.56 4.78
CA GLY A 184 -6.69 -8.39 4.47
C GLY A 184 -6.67 -8.83 3.01
N GLU A 185 -7.31 -9.96 2.69
CA GLU A 185 -7.54 -10.37 1.31
C GLU A 185 -8.54 -9.45 0.62
N PRO A 186 -8.33 -9.14 -0.67
CA PRO A 186 -9.22 -8.29 -1.43
C PRO A 186 -10.59 -8.94 -1.66
N GLY A 187 -11.63 -8.35 -1.07
CA GLY A 187 -13.04 -8.76 -1.20
C GLY A 187 -13.92 -7.51 -1.30
N GLU A 188 -15.20 -7.61 -0.91
CA GLU A 188 -16.12 -6.46 -0.83
C GLU A 188 -15.60 -5.34 0.08
N ARG A 189 -14.85 -5.71 1.10
CA ARG A 189 -14.13 -4.80 2.00
C ARG A 189 -12.67 -5.23 2.05
N LEU A 190 -11.79 -4.25 2.14
CA LEU A 190 -10.37 -4.46 2.27
C LEU A 190 -9.84 -3.54 3.36
N ALA A 191 -9.11 -4.12 4.31
CA ALA A 191 -8.41 -3.38 5.35
C ALA A 191 -6.92 -3.70 5.30
N VAL A 192 -6.09 -2.66 5.39
CA VAL A 192 -4.64 -2.79 5.53
C VAL A 192 -4.19 -1.90 6.67
N GLN A 193 -3.33 -2.41 7.54
CA GLN A 193 -2.82 -1.69 8.69
C GLN A 193 -1.31 -1.82 8.78
N ILE A 194 -0.66 -0.71 9.07
CA ILE A 194 0.76 -0.63 9.39
C ILE A 194 0.86 0.02 10.76
N GLU A 195 1.52 -0.66 11.71
CA GLU A 195 1.85 -0.13 13.02
C GLU A 195 3.35 0.03 13.14
N SER A 196 3.79 1.09 13.82
CA SER A 196 5.20 1.31 14.15
C SER A 196 5.38 1.37 15.66
N ARG A 197 6.38 0.63 16.16
CA ARG A 197 6.76 0.56 17.56
C ARG A 197 8.24 0.75 17.71
N PRO A 198 8.75 1.30 18.83
CA PRO A 198 10.19 1.30 19.13
C PRO A 198 10.73 -0.11 19.10
N ARG A 199 11.90 -0.30 18.51
CA ARG A 199 12.58 -1.59 18.57
C ARG A 199 12.98 -1.89 20.02
N GLU A 200 12.71 -3.10 20.49
CA GLU A 200 13.16 -3.56 21.80
C GLU A 200 14.69 -3.70 21.79
N THR A 201 15.37 -2.76 22.45
CA THR A 201 16.81 -2.90 22.70
C THR A 201 17.03 -3.68 23.98
N ALA A 202 18.19 -4.36 24.09
CA ALA A 202 18.57 -5.11 25.30
C ALA A 202 18.52 -4.26 26.60
N LYS A 203 18.62 -2.92 26.50
CA LYS A 203 18.44 -1.99 27.62
C LYS A 203 17.03 -1.94 28.17
N ASN A 204 16.01 -2.16 27.34
CA ASN A 204 14.59 -2.13 27.78
C ASN A 204 14.13 -3.44 28.41
N ARG A 205 14.83 -4.58 28.19
CA ARG A 205 14.52 -5.87 28.81
C ARG A 205 14.75 -5.89 30.32
N ASN A 206 15.67 -5.08 30.83
CA ASN A 206 16.05 -5.09 32.26
C ASN A 206 15.08 -4.34 33.16
N TYR A 207 14.05 -3.64 32.64
CA TYR A 207 13.05 -2.95 33.44
C TYR A 207 11.71 -3.70 33.61
N SER A 208 11.51 -4.84 32.98
CA SER A 208 10.30 -5.65 33.12
C SER A 208 10.51 -6.90 33.97
N GLY A 209 10.70 -6.68 35.28
CA GLY A 209 10.59 -7.74 36.28
C GLY A 209 9.13 -8.11 36.58
N SER A 210 8.40 -8.66 35.62
CA SER A 210 7.23 -9.51 35.82
C SER A 210 6.72 -10.06 34.47
N SER A 211 6.46 -11.33 34.45
CA SER A 211 6.07 -12.21 33.37
C SER A 211 4.73 -11.88 32.71
N ARG A 212 4.69 -10.87 31.89
CA ARG A 212 3.77 -10.65 30.76
C ARG A 212 4.51 -9.73 29.81
N SER A 213 4.85 -10.22 28.60
CA SER A 213 5.43 -9.44 27.52
C SER A 213 4.51 -8.26 27.20
N ARG A 214 4.75 -7.10 27.83
CA ARG A 214 4.14 -5.85 27.40
C ARG A 214 4.81 -5.45 26.13
N GLU A 215 4.12 -5.65 25.00
CA GLU A 215 4.53 -5.07 23.73
C GLU A 215 4.86 -3.57 23.91
N ALA A 216 5.94 -3.11 23.28
CA ALA A 216 6.30 -1.70 23.33
C ALA A 216 5.12 -0.82 22.86
N PRO A 217 4.89 0.35 23.48
CA PRO A 217 3.76 1.20 23.12
C PRO A 217 3.83 1.60 21.64
N LYS A 218 2.68 1.64 20.99
CA LYS A 218 2.60 2.09 19.59
C LYS A 218 3.00 3.56 19.50
N GLN A 219 3.88 3.88 18.54
CA GLN A 219 4.20 5.27 18.25
C GLN A 219 3.35 5.83 17.10
N PHE A 220 2.98 4.98 16.16
CA PHE A 220 2.23 5.38 14.98
C PHE A 220 1.41 4.22 14.44
N ASP A 221 0.23 4.49 13.88
CA ASP A 221 -0.49 3.58 13.00
C ASP A 221 -1.03 4.29 11.75
N ALA A 222 -1.07 3.56 10.65
CA ALA A 222 -1.78 3.90 9.44
C ALA A 222 -2.78 2.79 9.13
N THR A 223 -4.05 3.14 8.95
CA THR A 223 -5.12 2.17 8.65
C THR A 223 -5.86 2.60 7.39
N LEU A 224 -5.85 1.74 6.40
CA LEU A 224 -6.57 1.86 5.14
C LEU A 224 -7.82 1.00 5.22
N ASN A 225 -9.00 1.60 5.06
CA ASN A 225 -10.29 0.89 5.02
C ASN A 225 -10.99 1.22 3.72
N LEU A 226 -11.22 0.21 2.91
CA LEU A 226 -11.70 0.33 1.54
C LEU A 226 -12.93 -0.54 1.29
N ARG A 227 -13.76 -0.11 0.34
CA ARG A 227 -14.88 -0.86 -0.20
C ARG A 227 -14.71 -1.03 -1.71
N ARG A 228 -14.92 -2.25 -2.21
CA ARG A 228 -14.88 -2.57 -3.63
C ARG A 228 -15.99 -1.84 -4.37
N ARG A 229 -15.65 -1.32 -5.54
CA ARG A 229 -16.56 -0.76 -6.55
C ARG A 229 -16.25 -1.41 -7.88
N GLU A 230 -17.28 -1.63 -8.65
CA GLU A 230 -17.13 -2.15 -10.02
C GLU A 230 -16.28 -1.20 -10.86
N LEU A 231 -15.40 -1.76 -11.70
CA LEU A 231 -14.64 -1.02 -12.70
C LEU A 231 -15.59 -0.68 -13.87
N SER A 232 -16.19 0.49 -13.81
CA SER A 232 -17.13 0.97 -14.82
C SER A 232 -16.85 2.42 -15.19
N ARG A 233 -17.29 2.85 -16.36
CA ARG A 233 -17.16 4.25 -16.82
C ARG A 233 -17.76 5.23 -15.80
N ARG A 234 -18.95 4.89 -15.27
CA ARG A 234 -19.62 5.72 -14.25
C ARG A 234 -18.79 5.83 -12.97
N THR A 235 -18.31 4.72 -12.44
CA THR A 235 -17.46 4.70 -11.23
C THR A 235 -16.21 5.53 -11.44
N LEU A 236 -15.47 5.30 -12.52
CA LEU A 236 -14.22 5.99 -12.79
C LEU A 236 -14.40 7.50 -12.98
N THR A 237 -15.41 7.93 -13.72
CA THR A 237 -15.73 9.36 -13.88
C THR A 237 -16.11 9.99 -12.55
N THR A 238 -16.93 9.29 -11.74
CA THR A 238 -17.32 9.75 -10.41
C THR A 238 -16.09 9.90 -9.48
N MET A 239 -15.15 8.94 -9.53
CA MET A 239 -13.92 9.03 -8.73
C MET A 239 -13.06 10.23 -9.12
N LEU A 240 -12.84 10.49 -10.41
CA LEU A 240 -12.09 11.67 -10.85
C LEU A 240 -12.77 12.98 -10.48
N ALA A 241 -14.11 13.05 -10.55
CA ALA A 241 -14.87 14.25 -10.18
C ALA A 241 -14.86 14.47 -8.64
N ARG A 242 -14.96 13.41 -7.86
CA ARG A 242 -15.01 13.48 -6.39
C ARG A 242 -13.64 13.72 -5.76
N TYR A 243 -12.57 13.25 -6.41
CA TYR A 243 -11.19 13.33 -5.93
C TYR A 243 -10.29 14.07 -6.94
N PRO A 244 -10.63 15.32 -7.32
CA PRO A 244 -9.85 16.04 -8.32
C PRO A 244 -8.43 16.28 -7.81
N ALA A 245 -7.43 15.98 -8.65
CA ALA A 245 -6.02 16.14 -8.32
C ALA A 245 -5.63 15.54 -6.94
N MET A 246 -6.17 14.35 -6.62
CA MET A 246 -5.98 13.67 -5.33
C MET A 246 -4.51 13.64 -4.90
N SER A 247 -3.60 13.34 -5.81
CA SER A 247 -2.16 13.30 -5.54
C SER A 247 -1.63 14.63 -5.00
N LEU A 248 -2.02 15.77 -5.59
CA LEU A 248 -1.60 17.09 -5.14
C LEU A 248 -2.23 17.47 -3.80
N GLN A 249 -3.51 17.14 -3.61
CA GLN A 249 -4.20 17.40 -2.32
C GLN A 249 -3.56 16.63 -1.18
N VAL A 250 -3.18 15.37 -1.39
CA VAL A 250 -2.51 14.56 -0.38
C VAL A 250 -1.16 15.14 -0.04
N VAL A 251 -0.36 15.53 -1.03
CA VAL A 251 0.93 16.20 -0.82
C VAL A 251 0.77 17.47 0.02
N ALA A 252 -0.13 18.38 -0.37
CA ALA A 252 -0.38 19.62 0.37
C ALA A 252 -0.80 19.36 1.82
N LYS A 253 -1.67 18.36 2.04
CA LYS A 253 -2.11 17.95 3.38
C LYS A 253 -0.96 17.36 4.21
N ILE A 254 -0.07 16.55 3.63
CA ILE A 254 1.11 16.00 4.32
C ILE A 254 2.02 17.13 4.81
N TYR A 255 2.33 18.11 3.96
CA TYR A 255 3.12 19.26 4.37
C TYR A 255 2.44 20.08 5.47
N ALA A 256 1.13 20.32 5.37
CA ALA A 256 0.38 21.00 6.41
C ALA A 256 0.39 20.24 7.75
N GLN A 257 0.26 18.90 7.72
CA GLN A 257 0.35 18.09 8.93
C GLN A 257 1.77 18.05 9.50
N SER A 258 2.79 17.99 8.65
CA SER A 258 4.20 18.06 9.09
C SER A 258 4.51 19.40 9.78
N LEU A 259 4.00 20.51 9.23
CA LEU A 259 4.14 21.83 9.85
C LEU A 259 3.41 21.89 11.22
N ARG A 260 2.17 21.39 11.29
CA ARG A 260 1.41 21.32 12.55
C ARG A 260 2.14 20.51 13.62
N LEU A 261 2.72 19.37 13.25
CA LEU A 261 3.49 18.51 14.17
C LEU A 261 4.76 19.23 14.63
N LYS A 262 5.45 19.93 13.74
CA LYS A 262 6.63 20.75 14.09
C LYS A 262 6.27 21.86 15.08
N LEU A 263 5.15 22.55 14.86
CA LEU A 263 4.64 23.58 15.77
C LEU A 263 4.22 23.02 17.14
N LYS A 264 3.81 21.74 17.21
CA LYS A 264 3.52 21.01 18.44
C LYS A 264 4.78 20.47 19.15
N GLY A 265 5.99 20.74 18.64
CA GLY A 265 7.26 20.32 19.24
C GLY A 265 7.69 18.89 18.90
N ALA A 266 7.19 18.30 17.82
CA ALA A 266 7.65 16.99 17.38
C ALA A 266 9.14 17.03 17.00
N LYS A 267 9.92 16.05 17.49
CA LYS A 267 11.35 15.93 17.22
C LYS A 267 11.59 15.68 15.72
N TYR A 268 12.55 16.39 15.15
CA TYR A 268 13.02 16.23 13.80
C TYR A 268 14.17 15.21 13.75
N TYR A 269 14.11 14.28 12.81
CA TYR A 269 15.15 13.31 12.51
C TYR A 269 15.64 13.54 11.08
N PRO A 270 16.91 13.96 10.89
CA PRO A 270 17.44 14.14 9.54
C PRO A 270 17.51 12.80 8.80
N HIS A 271 17.50 12.86 7.47
CA HIS A 271 17.71 11.68 6.64
C HIS A 271 19.13 11.14 6.85
N PRO A 272 19.33 9.81 7.05
CA PRO A 272 20.66 9.23 7.32
C PRO A 272 21.71 9.56 6.26
N GLY A 273 21.33 9.77 4.99
CA GLY A 273 22.21 10.18 3.91
C GLY A 273 22.45 11.69 3.77
N ALA A 274 21.88 12.53 4.65
CA ALA A 274 22.06 14.00 4.59
C ALA A 274 23.21 14.52 5.46
N THR A 275 23.98 13.64 6.10
CA THR A 275 25.20 13.97 6.83
C THR A 275 26.41 13.72 5.91
N GLY A 276 26.64 14.66 5.00
CA GLY A 276 27.80 14.77 4.14
C GLY A 276 28.07 16.23 3.85
#